data_b9ab4a5d938dbfdcbf89598e1905b3f9
#
_entry.id   b9ab4a5d938dbfdcbf89598e1905b3f9
#
_cell.length_a   1.000
_cell.length_b   1.000
_cell.length_c   1.000
_cell.angle_alpha   90.00
_cell.angle_beta   90.00
_cell.angle_gamma   90.00
#
_symmetry.space_group_name_H-M   'P 1'
#
loop_
_entity.id
_entity.type
_entity.pdbx_description
1 polymer ?
#
loop_
_entity_poly.entity_id
_entity_poly.type
_entity_poly.pdbx_seq_one_letter_code
_entity_poly.pdbx_strand_id
1 'polypeptide(L)'
;MGIAKAHCFFEQSGTFKNQFRALGIEAEDYDILNDFGETDHVIDLFEQIRGGGYNGEPSLFDTIGENDIVMAFFPCVRFENQIMLFFRGQASQMKKWSDIKKMENCMRLQDELTEMYKLVNMLFIICIRKKIKLILENPFSEEHYLRRYWCMKPAIIDRDRQLRGDYYTKPTQYWFLNFEPKNNFIFEAQVDNAIRVKDAQRMMTKKDLERCGVTADKKVARSMIHPDYANRFIREFIL
;
A
#
# COMPACT_ATOMS: atom_id res chain seq x y z
N MET A 1 -11.61 17.54 -15.01
CA MET A 1 -12.64 16.89 -14.14
C MET A 1 -12.01 16.64 -12.81
N GLY A 2 -12.66 17.07 -11.71
CA GLY A 2 -12.18 16.83 -10.34
C GLY A 2 -12.45 15.39 -9.89
N ILE A 3 -11.82 14.98 -8.77
CA ILE A 3 -12.10 13.72 -8.09
C ILE A 3 -13.34 13.95 -7.23
N ALA A 4 -14.36 13.09 -7.35
CA ALA A 4 -15.58 13.20 -6.57
C ALA A 4 -15.36 12.62 -5.16
N LYS A 5 -14.80 11.42 -5.08
CA LYS A 5 -14.53 10.73 -3.81
C LYS A 5 -13.26 9.90 -3.89
N ALA A 6 -12.53 9.79 -2.79
CA ALA A 6 -11.38 8.90 -2.63
C ALA A 6 -11.72 7.70 -1.74
N HIS A 7 -11.35 6.51 -2.19
CA HIS A 7 -11.51 5.25 -1.47
C HIS A 7 -10.13 4.69 -1.13
N CYS A 8 -9.75 4.72 0.14
CA CYS A 8 -8.44 4.26 0.61
C CYS A 8 -8.54 2.79 1.02
N PHE A 9 -8.07 1.88 0.18
CA PHE A 9 -8.13 0.43 0.40
C PHE A 9 -6.90 -0.08 1.15
N PHE A 10 -7.11 -1.01 2.07
CA PHE A 10 -6.07 -1.58 2.93
C PHE A 10 -5.38 -0.50 3.78
N GLU A 11 -6.12 0.51 4.18
CA GLU A 11 -5.68 1.56 5.08
C GLU A 11 -6.51 1.55 6.37
N GLN A 12 -5.85 1.34 7.51
CA GLN A 12 -6.51 1.38 8.82
C GLN A 12 -6.11 2.61 9.66
N SER A 13 -5.08 3.35 9.21
CA SER A 13 -4.55 4.51 9.93
C SER A 13 -5.24 5.83 9.63
N GLY A 14 -6.09 5.85 8.60
CA GLY A 14 -6.75 7.05 8.11
C GLY A 14 -5.81 8.13 7.53
N THR A 15 -4.52 7.84 7.33
CA THR A 15 -3.54 8.85 6.94
C THR A 15 -3.89 9.52 5.61
N PHE A 16 -4.06 8.75 4.54
CA PHE A 16 -4.44 9.29 3.23
C PHE A 16 -5.87 9.79 3.20
N LYS A 17 -6.81 9.05 3.78
CA LYS A 17 -8.20 9.47 3.94
C LYS A 17 -8.31 10.88 4.51
N ASN A 18 -7.65 11.12 5.66
CA ASN A 18 -7.71 12.41 6.35
C ASN A 18 -7.06 13.53 5.55
N GLN A 19 -6.01 13.24 4.75
CA GLN A 19 -5.40 14.25 3.88
C GLN A 19 -6.26 14.55 2.66
N PHE A 20 -6.95 13.59 2.05
CA PHE A 20 -7.96 13.87 1.04
C PHE A 20 -9.07 14.79 1.59
N ARG A 21 -9.59 14.47 2.78
CA ARG A 21 -10.60 15.30 3.46
C ARG A 21 -10.10 16.73 3.75
N ALA A 22 -8.84 16.87 4.21
CA ALA A 22 -8.22 18.17 4.46
C ALA A 22 -8.05 19.02 3.17
N LEU A 23 -7.96 18.36 2.01
CA LEU A 23 -7.88 19.01 0.69
C LEU A 23 -9.27 19.21 0.05
N GLY A 24 -10.37 18.99 0.80
CA GLY A 24 -11.73 19.23 0.34
C GLY A 24 -12.31 18.11 -0.53
N ILE A 25 -11.69 16.93 -0.54
CA ILE A 25 -12.19 15.76 -1.28
C ILE A 25 -12.84 14.80 -0.29
N GLU A 26 -14.06 14.36 -0.56
CA GLU A 26 -14.71 13.32 0.21
C GLU A 26 -13.84 12.05 0.16
N ALA A 27 -13.64 11.39 1.31
CA ALA A 27 -12.81 10.19 1.38
C ALA A 27 -13.27 9.23 2.47
N GLU A 28 -13.11 7.94 2.20
CA GLU A 28 -13.37 6.84 3.14
C GLU A 28 -12.24 5.80 3.04
N ASP A 29 -12.02 5.07 4.12
CA ASP A 29 -11.07 3.97 4.15
C ASP A 29 -11.72 2.63 4.47
N TYR A 30 -11.04 1.57 4.03
CA TYR A 30 -11.51 0.19 4.07
C TYR A 30 -10.35 -0.73 4.43
N ASP A 31 -10.51 -1.48 5.51
CA ASP A 31 -9.56 -2.51 5.93
C ASP A 31 -10.29 -3.60 6.71
N ILE A 32 -9.71 -4.77 6.82
CA ILE A 32 -10.20 -5.84 7.70
C ILE A 32 -9.89 -5.55 9.18
N LEU A 33 -8.90 -4.69 9.44
CA LEU A 33 -8.43 -4.28 10.77
C LEU A 33 -8.90 -2.86 11.09
N ASN A 34 -9.00 -2.58 12.40
CA ASN A 34 -9.29 -1.26 12.94
C ASN A 34 -8.50 -1.01 14.22
N ASP A 35 -7.20 -1.29 14.19
CA ASP A 35 -6.32 -1.19 15.37
C ASP A 35 -6.17 0.26 15.88
N PHE A 36 -6.43 1.25 15.02
CA PHE A 36 -6.35 2.68 15.36
C PHE A 36 -7.71 3.32 15.65
N GLY A 37 -8.82 2.62 15.44
CA GLY A 37 -10.16 3.17 15.58
C GLY A 37 -10.54 4.17 14.48
N GLU A 38 -9.77 4.22 13.39
CA GLU A 38 -9.93 5.20 12.29
C GLU A 38 -10.63 4.61 11.06
N THR A 39 -10.76 3.29 10.95
CA THR A 39 -11.31 2.61 9.77
C THR A 39 -12.82 2.86 9.66
N ASP A 40 -13.24 3.52 8.57
CA ASP A 40 -14.67 3.79 8.32
C ASP A 40 -15.44 2.49 8.00
N HIS A 41 -14.84 1.59 7.21
CA HIS A 41 -15.46 0.35 6.77
C HIS A 41 -14.58 -0.86 7.09
N VAL A 42 -14.96 -1.62 8.11
CA VAL A 42 -14.25 -2.86 8.49
C VAL A 42 -14.79 -4.02 7.64
N ILE A 43 -14.11 -4.31 6.53
CA ILE A 43 -14.53 -5.34 5.56
C ILE A 43 -13.34 -6.12 4.99
N ASP A 44 -13.58 -7.35 4.54
CA ASP A 44 -12.59 -8.13 3.79
C ASP A 44 -12.58 -7.69 2.32
N LEU A 45 -11.61 -6.86 1.95
CA LEU A 45 -11.44 -6.39 0.58
C LEU A 45 -11.11 -7.51 -0.40
N PHE A 46 -10.50 -8.60 0.03
CA PHE A 46 -10.21 -9.73 -0.84
C PHE A 46 -11.50 -10.45 -1.25
N GLU A 47 -12.46 -10.59 -0.35
CA GLU A 47 -13.78 -11.11 -0.69
C GLU A 47 -14.53 -10.18 -1.63
N GLN A 48 -14.48 -8.86 -1.39
CA GLN A 48 -15.07 -7.86 -2.28
C GLN A 48 -14.47 -7.91 -3.69
N ILE A 49 -13.18 -8.15 -3.82
CA ILE A 49 -12.48 -8.28 -5.11
C ILE A 49 -12.88 -9.57 -5.82
N ARG A 50 -12.85 -10.73 -5.13
CA ARG A 50 -13.15 -12.03 -5.75
C ARG A 50 -14.61 -12.16 -6.18
N GLY A 51 -15.53 -11.98 -5.22
CA GLY A 51 -16.96 -12.20 -5.43
C GLY A 51 -17.59 -11.04 -6.19
N GLY A 52 -17.72 -9.92 -5.53
CA GLY A 52 -18.48 -8.79 -6.00
C GLY A 52 -17.89 -8.16 -7.25
N GLY A 53 -16.64 -7.74 -7.18
CA GLY A 53 -16.02 -6.99 -8.28
C GLY A 53 -15.74 -7.85 -9.50
N TYR A 54 -15.19 -9.05 -9.34
CA TYR A 54 -14.73 -9.87 -10.46
C TYR A 54 -15.83 -10.78 -11.03
N ASN A 55 -16.61 -11.44 -10.18
CA ASN A 55 -17.67 -12.36 -10.57
C ASN A 55 -19.02 -11.67 -10.84
N GLY A 56 -19.14 -10.37 -10.54
CA GLY A 56 -20.38 -9.60 -10.77
C GLY A 56 -21.42 -9.75 -9.68
N GLU A 57 -21.06 -10.25 -8.50
CA GLU A 57 -21.90 -10.22 -7.31
C GLU A 57 -21.97 -8.80 -6.72
N PRO A 58 -23.05 -8.44 -5.99
CA PRO A 58 -23.13 -7.15 -5.32
C PRO A 58 -21.93 -6.89 -4.41
N SER A 59 -21.30 -5.72 -4.54
CA SER A 59 -20.08 -5.37 -3.80
C SER A 59 -19.92 -3.87 -3.64
N LEU A 60 -18.92 -3.49 -2.83
CA LEU A 60 -18.53 -2.08 -2.69
C LEU A 60 -18.19 -1.40 -4.04
N PHE A 61 -17.71 -2.16 -5.05
CA PHE A 61 -17.39 -1.62 -6.38
C PHE A 61 -18.62 -1.13 -7.16
N ASP A 62 -19.84 -1.45 -6.72
CA ASP A 62 -21.06 -0.94 -7.34
C ASP A 62 -21.34 0.53 -6.96
N THR A 63 -20.73 1.00 -5.88
CA THR A 63 -20.83 2.40 -5.42
C THR A 63 -19.67 3.28 -5.87
N ILE A 64 -18.63 2.71 -6.49
CA ILE A 64 -17.42 3.43 -6.95
C ILE A 64 -17.54 3.69 -8.44
N GLY A 65 -17.46 4.96 -8.85
CA GLY A 65 -17.62 5.40 -10.22
C GLY A 65 -16.35 5.91 -10.90
N GLU A 66 -16.48 6.29 -12.18
CA GLU A 66 -15.36 6.80 -12.99
C GLU A 66 -14.79 8.15 -12.52
N ASN A 67 -15.55 8.90 -11.72
CA ASN A 67 -15.10 10.16 -11.12
C ASN A 67 -14.40 9.96 -9.78
N ASP A 68 -14.42 8.75 -9.24
CA ASP A 68 -13.77 8.42 -7.97
C ASP A 68 -12.33 7.95 -8.19
N ILE A 69 -11.57 7.92 -7.10
CA ILE A 69 -10.22 7.38 -7.08
C ILE A 69 -10.10 6.33 -5.98
N VAL A 70 -9.50 5.20 -6.31
CA VAL A 70 -9.08 4.19 -5.34
C VAL A 70 -7.59 4.34 -5.10
N MET A 71 -7.19 4.55 -3.84
CA MET A 71 -5.79 4.48 -3.39
C MET A 71 -5.63 3.18 -2.61
N ALA A 72 -4.96 2.20 -3.19
CA ALA A 72 -4.83 0.86 -2.63
C ALA A 72 -3.42 0.58 -2.10
N PHE A 73 -3.29 0.43 -0.78
CA PHE A 73 -2.08 -0.02 -0.08
C PHE A 73 -2.04 -1.55 -0.06
N PHE A 74 -1.95 -2.13 -1.24
CA PHE A 74 -2.13 -3.57 -1.43
C PHE A 74 -1.09 -4.38 -0.64
N PRO A 75 -1.48 -5.43 0.09
CA PRO A 75 -0.56 -6.19 0.93
C PRO A 75 0.66 -6.72 0.18
N CYS A 76 1.84 -6.28 0.63
CA CYS A 76 3.12 -6.55 -0.05
C CYS A 76 3.79 -7.86 0.39
N VAL A 77 3.31 -8.50 1.43
CA VAL A 77 4.01 -9.55 2.19
C VAL A 77 4.47 -10.77 1.37
N ARG A 78 3.87 -10.99 0.19
CA ARG A 78 4.27 -12.06 -0.74
C ARG A 78 5.07 -11.56 -1.94
N PHE A 79 5.15 -10.24 -2.13
CA PHE A 79 5.85 -9.64 -3.26
C PHE A 79 7.25 -9.10 -2.92
N GLU A 80 7.54 -8.89 -1.63
CA GLU A 80 8.81 -8.32 -1.18
C GLU A 80 9.98 -9.28 -1.38
N ASN A 81 11.17 -8.72 -1.59
CA ASN A 81 12.40 -9.49 -1.75
C ASN A 81 12.77 -10.35 -0.53
N GLN A 82 12.32 -9.97 0.68
CA GLN A 82 12.57 -10.75 1.89
C GLN A 82 11.95 -12.15 1.83
N ILE A 83 10.84 -12.33 1.10
CA ILE A 83 10.22 -13.64 0.92
C ILE A 83 11.14 -14.61 0.17
N MET A 84 12.09 -14.11 -0.63
CA MET A 84 13.07 -14.93 -1.33
C MET A 84 13.91 -15.79 -0.37
N LEU A 85 14.22 -15.27 0.82
CA LEU A 85 14.96 -16.05 1.83
C LEU A 85 14.16 -17.28 2.29
N PHE A 86 12.84 -17.17 2.33
CA PHE A 86 11.96 -18.28 2.68
C PHE A 86 11.85 -19.29 1.53
N PHE A 87 11.73 -18.84 0.29
CA PHE A 87 11.75 -19.72 -0.88
C PHE A 87 13.09 -20.49 -1.01
N ARG A 88 14.19 -19.82 -0.69
CA ARG A 88 15.53 -20.45 -0.72
C ARG A 88 15.82 -21.30 0.52
N GLY A 89 14.93 -21.38 1.51
CA GLY A 89 15.17 -22.08 2.77
C GLY A 89 16.26 -21.46 3.65
N GLN A 90 16.60 -20.17 3.40
CA GLN A 90 17.71 -19.46 4.04
C GLN A 90 17.30 -18.55 5.19
N ALA A 91 16.00 -18.39 5.46
CA ALA A 91 15.51 -17.62 6.59
C ALA A 91 16.05 -18.23 7.91
N SER A 92 16.44 -17.38 8.85
CA SER A 92 17.11 -17.79 10.10
C SER A 92 16.34 -18.86 10.87
N GLN A 93 15.04 -18.76 10.90
CA GLN A 93 14.15 -19.72 11.54
C GLN A 93 14.08 -21.09 10.84
N MET A 94 14.49 -21.15 9.56
CA MET A 94 14.48 -22.40 8.77
C MET A 94 15.77 -23.20 8.89
N LYS A 95 16.81 -22.70 9.57
CA LYS A 95 18.10 -23.36 9.71
C LYS A 95 18.02 -24.76 10.29
N LYS A 96 17.03 -24.99 11.18
CA LYS A 96 16.81 -26.28 11.86
C LYS A 96 15.67 -27.11 11.24
N TRP A 97 15.10 -26.69 10.12
CA TRP A 97 14.01 -27.42 9.47
C TRP A 97 14.58 -28.56 8.62
N SER A 98 13.86 -29.66 8.59
CA SER A 98 14.12 -30.74 7.65
C SER A 98 13.87 -30.28 6.22
N ASP A 99 14.43 -30.98 5.25
CA ASP A 99 14.24 -30.62 3.83
C ASP A 99 12.77 -30.79 3.41
N ILE A 100 12.07 -31.80 3.93
CA ILE A 100 10.63 -31.96 3.71
C ILE A 100 9.87 -30.70 4.16
N LYS A 101 10.11 -30.25 5.39
CA LYS A 101 9.45 -29.04 5.92
C LYS A 101 9.77 -27.78 5.11
N LYS A 102 10.99 -27.65 4.56
CA LYS A 102 11.34 -26.54 3.67
C LYS A 102 10.57 -26.61 2.36
N MET A 103 10.44 -27.82 1.78
CA MET A 103 9.69 -28.02 0.53
C MET A 103 8.20 -27.76 0.71
N GLU A 104 7.57 -28.28 1.77
CA GLU A 104 6.18 -27.99 2.09
C GLU A 104 5.92 -26.49 2.27
N ASN A 105 6.84 -25.79 2.96
CA ASN A 105 6.75 -24.34 3.11
C ASN A 105 6.90 -23.62 1.75
N CYS A 106 7.77 -24.10 0.89
CA CYS A 106 7.94 -23.54 -0.45
C CYS A 106 6.65 -23.67 -1.29
N MET A 107 6.01 -24.84 -1.28
CA MET A 107 4.72 -25.06 -1.95
C MET A 107 3.65 -24.08 -1.41
N ARG A 108 3.49 -24.00 -0.10
CA ARG A 108 2.54 -23.05 0.53
C ARG A 108 2.81 -21.61 0.11
N LEU A 109 4.07 -21.18 0.07
CA LEU A 109 4.43 -19.82 -0.35
C LEU A 109 4.13 -19.56 -1.83
N GLN A 110 4.29 -20.58 -2.69
CA GLN A 110 3.91 -20.49 -4.11
C GLN A 110 2.41 -20.33 -4.29
N ASP A 111 1.60 -21.10 -3.54
CA ASP A 111 0.14 -20.99 -3.59
C ASP A 111 -0.31 -19.60 -3.12
N GLU A 112 0.22 -19.12 -2.00
CA GLU A 112 -0.08 -17.79 -1.48
C GLU A 112 0.35 -16.67 -2.44
N LEU A 113 1.51 -16.78 -3.07
CA LEU A 113 1.98 -15.82 -4.09
C LEU A 113 1.05 -15.83 -5.31
N THR A 114 0.63 -17.00 -5.75
CA THR A 114 -0.31 -17.15 -6.87
C THR A 114 -1.65 -16.48 -6.55
N GLU A 115 -2.18 -16.69 -5.35
CA GLU A 115 -3.43 -16.03 -4.93
C GLU A 115 -3.30 -14.50 -4.87
N MET A 116 -2.18 -13.99 -4.37
CA MET A 116 -1.93 -12.54 -4.36
C MET A 116 -1.84 -11.95 -5.77
N TYR A 117 -1.23 -12.67 -6.73
CA TYR A 117 -1.23 -12.26 -8.13
C TYR A 117 -2.63 -12.26 -8.76
N LYS A 118 -3.45 -13.27 -8.45
CA LYS A 118 -4.85 -13.29 -8.91
C LYS A 118 -5.61 -12.08 -8.39
N LEU A 119 -5.50 -11.78 -7.09
CA LEU A 119 -6.20 -10.66 -6.44
C LEU A 119 -5.82 -9.32 -7.03
N VAL A 120 -4.53 -9.05 -7.22
CA VAL A 120 -4.10 -7.77 -7.81
C VAL A 120 -4.56 -7.63 -9.26
N ASN A 121 -4.54 -8.72 -10.04
CA ASN A 121 -5.06 -8.71 -11.41
C ASN A 121 -6.58 -8.52 -11.45
N MET A 122 -7.32 -9.18 -10.56
CA MET A 122 -8.78 -8.99 -10.45
C MET A 122 -9.11 -7.54 -10.12
N LEU A 123 -8.43 -6.91 -9.15
CA LEU A 123 -8.61 -5.50 -8.81
C LEU A 123 -8.39 -4.59 -10.03
N PHE A 124 -7.32 -4.84 -10.79
CA PHE A 124 -7.05 -4.08 -12.01
C PHE A 124 -8.15 -4.27 -13.07
N ILE A 125 -8.59 -5.51 -13.30
CA ILE A 125 -9.66 -5.81 -14.26
C ILE A 125 -10.98 -5.10 -13.87
N ILE A 126 -11.34 -5.11 -12.58
CA ILE A 126 -12.52 -4.42 -12.08
C ILE A 126 -12.41 -2.92 -12.38
N CYS A 127 -11.29 -2.30 -12.02
CA CYS A 127 -11.07 -0.88 -12.24
C CYS A 127 -11.05 -0.51 -13.74
N ILE A 128 -10.48 -1.37 -14.60
CA ILE A 128 -10.53 -1.18 -16.06
C ILE A 128 -11.98 -1.21 -16.56
N ARG A 129 -12.75 -2.24 -16.19
CA ARG A 129 -14.15 -2.41 -16.65
C ARG A 129 -15.05 -1.26 -16.21
N LYS A 130 -14.85 -0.77 -14.97
CA LYS A 130 -15.66 0.31 -14.37
C LYS A 130 -15.06 1.70 -14.60
N LYS A 131 -13.90 1.82 -15.28
CA LYS A 131 -13.14 3.07 -15.50
C LYS A 131 -12.77 3.80 -14.21
N ILE A 132 -12.64 3.09 -13.11
CA ILE A 132 -12.24 3.64 -11.82
C ILE A 132 -10.76 4.02 -11.88
N LYS A 133 -10.42 5.24 -11.44
CA LYS A 133 -9.02 5.65 -11.28
C LYS A 133 -8.41 4.88 -10.10
N LEU A 134 -7.32 4.14 -10.35
CA LEU A 134 -6.65 3.36 -9.31
C LEU A 134 -5.20 3.78 -9.19
N ILE A 135 -4.75 3.97 -7.96
CA ILE A 135 -3.34 4.00 -7.57
C ILE A 135 -3.08 2.79 -6.69
N LEU A 136 -2.17 1.93 -7.10
CA LEU A 136 -1.69 0.82 -6.28
C LEU A 136 -0.33 1.16 -5.71
N GLU A 137 -0.16 1.02 -4.40
CA GLU A 137 1.11 1.20 -3.67
C GLU A 137 1.72 -0.15 -3.31
N ASN A 138 3.03 -0.26 -3.47
CA ASN A 138 3.82 -1.34 -2.87
C ASN A 138 5.27 -0.87 -2.65
N PRO A 139 6.01 -1.46 -1.68
CA PRO A 139 7.43 -1.18 -1.50
C PRO A 139 8.23 -1.41 -2.79
N PHE A 140 9.28 -0.61 -2.98
CA PHE A 140 10.18 -0.77 -4.12
C PHE A 140 11.42 -1.56 -3.74
N SER A 141 11.73 -2.57 -4.54
CA SER A 141 13.07 -3.16 -4.64
C SER A 141 13.28 -3.72 -6.04
N GLU A 142 14.53 -3.85 -6.48
CA GLU A 142 14.85 -4.42 -7.80
C GLU A 142 14.40 -5.89 -7.91
N GLU A 143 14.29 -6.59 -6.80
CA GLU A 143 13.86 -7.99 -6.73
C GLU A 143 12.38 -8.17 -6.36
N HIS A 144 11.61 -7.09 -6.30
CA HIS A 144 10.19 -7.17 -6.00
C HIS A 144 9.43 -7.93 -7.08
N TYR A 145 8.56 -8.89 -6.69
CA TYR A 145 7.90 -9.77 -7.64
C TYR A 145 7.03 -9.04 -8.66
N LEU A 146 6.22 -8.04 -8.25
CA LEU A 146 5.41 -7.25 -9.18
C LEU A 146 6.28 -6.49 -10.19
N ARG A 147 7.47 -6.04 -9.79
CA ARG A 147 8.39 -5.39 -10.72
C ARG A 147 8.94 -6.35 -11.77
N ARG A 148 9.26 -7.58 -11.37
CA ARG A 148 9.94 -8.55 -12.25
C ARG A 148 8.99 -9.38 -13.10
N TYR A 149 7.85 -9.75 -12.54
CA TYR A 149 7.00 -10.78 -13.12
C TYR A 149 5.56 -10.33 -13.36
N TRP A 150 5.29 -9.03 -13.39
CA TRP A 150 3.99 -8.49 -13.71
C TRP A 150 4.01 -7.67 -15.01
N CYS A 151 2.92 -7.73 -15.76
CA CYS A 151 2.79 -7.03 -17.05
C CYS A 151 2.64 -5.50 -16.88
N MET A 152 2.26 -5.02 -15.68
CA MET A 152 2.11 -3.59 -15.41
C MET A 152 3.42 -3.01 -14.86
N LYS A 153 3.74 -1.79 -15.28
CA LYS A 153 4.91 -1.04 -14.79
C LYS A 153 4.48 0.09 -13.88
N PRO A 154 5.22 0.37 -12.79
CA PRO A 154 4.93 1.52 -11.95
C PRO A 154 5.17 2.82 -12.73
N ALA A 155 4.27 3.78 -12.57
CA ALA A 155 4.40 5.12 -13.13
C ALA A 155 5.36 5.98 -12.29
N ILE A 156 5.39 5.75 -10.97
CA ILE A 156 6.25 6.49 -10.04
C ILE A 156 7.05 5.50 -9.20
N ILE A 157 8.35 5.79 -9.03
CA ILE A 157 9.22 5.16 -8.06
C ILE A 157 9.77 6.26 -7.15
N ASP A 158 9.26 6.32 -5.94
CA ASP A 158 9.78 7.20 -4.89
C ASP A 158 10.90 6.47 -4.13
N ARG A 159 12.13 6.88 -4.36
CA ARG A 159 13.30 6.22 -3.76
C ARG A 159 13.60 6.68 -2.34
N ASP A 160 13.09 7.85 -1.96
CA ASP A 160 13.27 8.43 -0.63
C ASP A 160 12.06 9.27 -0.24
N ARG A 161 11.11 8.63 0.44
CA ARG A 161 9.89 9.27 0.91
C ARG A 161 10.13 10.38 1.93
N GLN A 162 11.30 10.38 2.64
CA GLN A 162 11.66 11.46 3.56
C GLN A 162 11.83 12.81 2.84
N LEU A 163 12.20 12.82 1.56
CA LEU A 163 12.26 14.05 0.76
C LEU A 163 10.88 14.69 0.58
N ARG A 164 9.82 13.93 0.83
CA ARG A 164 8.42 14.38 0.79
C ARG A 164 7.76 14.42 2.17
N GLY A 165 8.55 14.36 3.26
CA GLY A 165 8.06 14.55 4.63
C GLY A 165 7.66 13.28 5.36
N ASP A 166 8.02 12.08 4.86
CA ASP A 166 7.72 10.83 5.57
C ASP A 166 8.70 10.56 6.73
N TYR A 167 8.29 9.65 7.62
CA TYR A 167 9.14 9.13 8.70
C TYR A 167 10.34 8.34 8.18
N TYR A 168 10.18 7.62 7.07
CA TYR A 168 11.14 6.66 6.53
C TYR A 168 11.57 6.99 5.12
N THR A 169 12.78 6.63 4.76
CA THR A 169 13.20 6.60 3.35
C THR A 169 12.37 5.63 2.52
N LYS A 170 11.95 4.52 3.06
CA LYS A 170 11.12 3.42 2.53
C LYS A 170 10.82 3.56 1.03
N PRO A 171 11.73 3.10 0.15
CA PRO A 171 11.51 3.18 -1.29
C PRO A 171 10.16 2.53 -1.65
N THR A 172 9.37 3.23 -2.44
CA THR A 172 7.98 2.84 -2.75
C THR A 172 7.70 3.02 -4.23
N GLN A 173 6.85 2.19 -4.79
CA GLN A 173 6.43 2.24 -6.19
C GLN A 173 4.91 2.33 -6.28
N TYR A 174 4.45 3.08 -7.30
CA TYR A 174 3.04 3.37 -7.52
C TYR A 174 2.65 3.08 -8.96
N TRP A 175 1.60 2.29 -9.15
CA TRP A 175 0.96 2.05 -10.44
C TRP A 175 -0.27 2.92 -10.53
N PHE A 176 -0.41 3.60 -11.66
CA PHE A 176 -1.57 4.41 -11.98
C PHE A 176 -2.36 3.71 -13.09
N LEU A 177 -3.68 3.69 -12.95
CA LEU A 177 -4.58 3.06 -13.90
C LEU A 177 -5.75 4.01 -14.20
N ASN A 178 -6.12 4.11 -15.48
CA ASN A 178 -7.15 5.01 -16.03
C ASN A 178 -6.86 6.51 -15.88
N PHE A 179 -5.67 6.88 -15.44
CA PHE A 179 -5.16 8.25 -15.47
C PHE A 179 -3.64 8.24 -15.27
N GLU A 180 -2.99 9.38 -15.57
CA GLU A 180 -1.55 9.58 -15.41
C GLU A 180 -1.26 10.49 -14.22
N PRO A 181 -0.12 10.33 -13.53
CA PRO A 181 0.29 11.24 -12.47
C PRO A 181 0.54 12.65 -13.04
N LYS A 182 0.15 13.70 -12.31
CA LYS A 182 0.27 15.08 -12.77
C LYS A 182 1.68 15.66 -12.72
N ASN A 183 2.48 15.27 -11.74
CA ASN A 183 3.82 15.81 -11.51
C ASN A 183 3.84 17.34 -11.27
N ASN A 184 2.93 17.83 -10.44
CA ASN A 184 2.87 19.25 -10.07
C ASN A 184 4.13 19.66 -9.28
N PHE A 185 4.58 20.88 -9.54
CA PHE A 185 5.73 21.43 -8.83
C PHE A 185 5.29 22.01 -7.49
N ILE A 186 5.77 21.42 -6.37
CA ILE A 186 5.43 21.88 -5.03
C ILE A 186 6.67 22.44 -4.35
N PHE A 187 6.65 23.75 -4.08
CA PHE A 187 7.67 24.44 -3.30
C PHE A 187 7.23 24.50 -1.83
N GLU A 188 7.77 23.66 -1.01
CA GLU A 188 7.56 23.70 0.43
C GLU A 188 8.88 23.55 1.17
N ALA A 189 9.05 24.34 2.25
CA ALA A 189 10.14 24.11 3.17
C ALA A 189 9.99 22.71 3.78
N GLN A 190 11.09 21.96 3.83
CA GLN A 190 11.08 20.70 4.60
C GLN A 190 10.79 21.05 6.05
N VAL A 191 9.76 20.44 6.63
CA VAL A 191 9.48 20.58 8.05
C VAL A 191 10.54 19.78 8.80
N ASP A 192 11.37 20.47 9.59
CA ASP A 192 12.48 19.86 10.36
C ASP A 192 12.03 18.86 11.44
N ASN A 193 10.73 18.75 11.67
CA ASN A 193 10.14 17.93 12.73
C ASN A 193 9.89 16.47 12.35
N ALA A 194 10.12 16.08 11.10
CA ALA A 194 10.03 14.68 10.72
C ALA A 194 11.15 13.90 11.44
N ILE A 195 10.78 12.90 12.22
CA ILE A 195 11.75 11.98 12.81
C ILE A 195 12.37 11.21 11.66
N ARG A 196 13.53 11.65 11.19
CA ARG A 196 14.28 10.97 10.14
C ARG A 196 14.91 9.72 10.70
N VAL A 197 14.34 8.58 10.41
CA VAL A 197 15.00 7.30 10.64
C VAL A 197 16.04 7.11 9.54
N LYS A 198 17.31 7.33 9.86
CA LYS A 198 18.43 7.29 8.89
C LYS A 198 18.65 5.94 8.22
N ASP A 199 17.98 4.89 8.68
CA ASP A 199 18.13 3.54 8.17
C ASP A 199 16.77 2.89 8.07
N ALA A 200 16.30 2.64 6.85
CA ALA A 200 15.02 1.97 6.57
C ALA A 200 14.95 0.55 7.17
N GLN A 201 16.09 -0.06 7.50
CA GLN A 201 16.17 -1.34 8.18
C GLN A 201 16.12 -1.20 9.73
N ARG A 202 16.39 -0.02 10.26
CA ARG A 202 16.25 0.22 11.68
C ARG A 202 14.78 0.52 12.00
N MET A 203 14.21 -0.36 12.78
CA MET A 203 12.91 -0.11 13.40
C MET A 203 12.96 1.18 14.20
N MET A 204 11.89 1.97 14.17
CA MET A 204 11.66 3.00 15.16
C MET A 204 11.87 2.42 16.55
N THR A 205 12.63 3.10 17.38
CA THR A 205 12.72 2.75 18.78
C THR A 205 11.40 3.09 19.46
N LYS A 206 11.15 2.52 20.65
CA LYS A 206 9.97 2.89 21.43
C LYS A 206 9.89 4.41 21.66
N LYS A 207 11.04 5.09 21.87
CA LYS A 207 11.10 6.54 22.00
C LYS A 207 10.73 7.29 20.72
N ASP A 208 11.07 6.75 19.54
CA ASP A 208 10.71 7.36 18.27
C ASP A 208 9.20 7.22 18.03
N LEU A 209 8.61 6.07 18.39
CA LEU A 209 7.17 5.86 18.34
C LEU A 209 6.40 6.81 19.26
N GLU A 210 6.87 6.97 20.51
CA GLU A 210 6.30 7.89 21.49
C GLU A 210 6.37 9.36 20.99
N ARG A 211 7.48 9.76 20.36
CA ARG A 211 7.62 11.10 19.74
C ARG A 211 6.68 11.31 18.57
N CYS A 212 6.37 10.26 17.81
CA CYS A 212 5.41 10.32 16.72
C CYS A 212 3.95 10.21 17.18
N GLY A 213 3.70 10.06 18.50
CA GLY A 213 2.36 9.82 19.04
C GLY A 213 1.81 8.44 18.69
N VAL A 214 2.66 7.51 18.25
CA VAL A 214 2.25 6.18 17.80
C VAL A 214 2.39 5.20 18.96
N THR A 215 1.26 4.66 19.42
CA THR A 215 1.19 3.63 20.46
C THR A 215 1.25 2.19 19.92
N ALA A 216 1.33 2.05 18.62
CA ALA A 216 1.23 0.78 17.91
C ALA A 216 2.46 -0.13 18.09
N ASP A 217 2.27 -1.44 17.84
CA ASP A 217 3.35 -2.42 17.73
C ASP A 217 4.38 -1.98 16.67
N LYS A 218 5.64 -2.37 16.88
CA LYS A 218 6.75 -2.11 15.94
C LYS A 218 6.48 -2.57 14.51
N LYS A 219 5.70 -3.62 14.33
CA LYS A 219 5.30 -4.14 13.01
C LYS A 219 4.36 -3.16 12.31
N VAL A 220 3.38 -2.66 13.02
CA VAL A 220 2.41 -1.68 12.54
C VAL A 220 3.10 -0.32 12.27
N ALA A 221 3.99 0.10 13.17
CA ALA A 221 4.75 1.33 13.00
C ALA A 221 5.55 1.41 11.69
N ARG A 222 6.04 0.28 11.18
CA ARG A 222 6.75 0.21 9.89
C ARG A 222 5.86 0.48 8.68
N SER A 223 4.56 0.25 8.79
CA SER A 223 3.60 0.52 7.72
C SER A 223 3.08 1.95 7.74
N MET A 224 3.29 2.68 8.83
CA MET A 224 2.79 4.04 8.96
C MET A 224 3.43 5.00 7.95
N ILE A 225 2.62 5.94 7.52
CA ILE A 225 2.98 6.99 6.59
C ILE A 225 2.73 8.33 7.30
N HIS A 226 3.64 9.30 7.15
CA HIS A 226 3.44 10.61 7.73
C HIS A 226 2.33 11.38 7.00
N PRO A 227 1.45 12.11 7.70
CA PRO A 227 0.41 12.92 7.06
C PRO A 227 0.96 13.91 6.01
N ASP A 228 2.10 14.55 6.26
CA ASP A 228 2.72 15.48 5.31
C ASP A 228 3.11 14.79 4.00
N TYR A 229 3.60 13.55 4.07
CA TYR A 229 3.86 12.76 2.87
C TYR A 229 2.59 12.51 2.08
N ALA A 230 1.54 12.07 2.73
CA ALA A 230 0.25 11.80 2.08
C ALA A 230 -0.33 13.07 1.45
N ASN A 231 -0.32 14.19 2.18
CA ASN A 231 -0.77 15.48 1.67
C ASN A 231 0.01 15.92 0.42
N ARG A 232 1.34 15.86 0.51
CA ARG A 232 2.21 16.22 -0.61
C ARG A 232 2.02 15.29 -1.81
N PHE A 233 1.95 13.98 -1.58
CA PHE A 233 1.71 13.01 -2.65
C PHE A 233 0.41 13.30 -3.41
N ILE A 234 -0.69 13.58 -2.69
CA ILE A 234 -1.98 13.91 -3.29
C ILE A 234 -1.87 15.16 -4.17
N ARG A 235 -1.25 16.23 -3.67
CA ARG A 235 -1.10 17.49 -4.41
C ARG A 235 -0.13 17.40 -5.60
N GLU A 236 0.95 16.64 -5.44
CA GLU A 236 1.98 16.50 -6.48
C GLU A 236 1.51 15.62 -7.64
N PHE A 237 0.85 14.49 -7.34
CA PHE A 237 0.58 13.47 -8.34
C PHE A 237 -0.90 13.30 -8.72
N ILE A 238 -1.83 13.77 -7.90
CA ILE A 238 -3.26 13.50 -8.10
C ILE A 238 -4.03 14.78 -8.48
N LEU A 239 -3.81 15.89 -7.78
CA LEU A 239 -4.54 17.16 -7.97
C LEU A 239 -3.85 18.10 -8.93
#